data_7946ae4158320395663b6fa2d9a2c9cd
#
_entry.id   7946ae4158320395663b6fa2d9a2c9cd
#
_cell.length_a   1.000
_cell.length_b   1.000
_cell.length_c   1.000
_cell.angle_alpha   90.00
_cell.angle_beta   90.00
_cell.angle_gamma   90.00
#
_symmetry.space_group_name_H-M   'P 1'
#
loop_
_entity.id
_entity.type
_entity.pdbx_description
1 polymer ?
#
loop_
_entity_poly.entity_id
_entity_poly.type
_entity_poly.pdbx_seq_one_letter_code
_entity_poly.pdbx_strand_id
1 'polypeptide(L)'
;MKFNWPRAHWAVGTLTLMLFPLAGLYMRYVANVPDLSDAPRLMFRSRFLFLLLIATVNLGLSYSKPERLMQRLASMLILAAPLPLIVSFFVDPGRGVRSSPWTVFTMRGLFLAAVLLAWSHRPRRAT
;
A
#
# COMPACT_ATOMS: atom_id res chain seq x y z
N MET A 1 16.53 20.10 -8.41
CA MET A 1 16.57 19.22 -7.21
C MET A 1 16.45 17.76 -7.64
N LYS A 2 17.39 16.87 -7.26
CA LYS A 2 17.25 15.42 -7.52
C LYS A 2 16.38 14.80 -6.42
N PHE A 3 15.26 14.18 -6.79
CA PHE A 3 14.37 13.53 -5.85
C PHE A 3 15.08 12.34 -5.16
N ASN A 4 15.01 12.29 -3.84
CA ASN A 4 15.66 11.24 -3.04
C ASN A 4 14.69 10.08 -2.77
N TRP A 5 14.63 9.15 -3.70
CA TRP A 5 13.75 7.97 -3.66
C TRP A 5 13.91 7.13 -2.39
N PRO A 6 15.14 6.74 -1.97
CA PRO A 6 15.31 5.96 -0.75
C PRO A 6 14.71 6.64 0.49
N ARG A 7 14.95 7.94 0.66
CA ARG A 7 14.40 8.69 1.81
C ARG A 7 12.87 8.80 1.75
N ALA A 8 12.30 8.99 0.56
CA ALA A 8 10.85 9.04 0.39
C ALA A 8 10.20 7.70 0.75
N HIS A 9 10.73 6.58 0.25
CA HIS A 9 10.26 5.24 0.60
C HIS A 9 10.43 4.95 2.08
N TRP A 10 11.57 5.31 2.68
CA TRP A 10 11.79 5.14 4.11
C TRP A 10 10.76 5.93 4.93
N ALA A 11 10.55 7.20 4.61
CA ALA A 11 9.61 8.05 5.34
C ALA A 11 8.17 7.53 5.22
N VAL A 12 7.70 7.23 3.99
CA VAL A 12 6.36 6.70 3.76
C VAL A 12 6.17 5.34 4.41
N GLY A 13 7.16 4.44 4.30
CA GLY A 13 7.13 3.12 4.93
C GLY A 13 7.04 3.21 6.45
N THR A 14 7.87 4.06 7.08
CA THR A 14 7.87 4.27 8.54
C THR A 14 6.55 4.89 9.02
N LEU A 15 6.05 5.94 8.33
CA LEU A 15 4.76 6.54 8.67
C LEU A 15 3.61 5.55 8.55
N THR A 16 3.57 4.76 7.48
CA THR A 16 2.54 3.74 7.28
C THR A 16 2.65 2.63 8.33
N LEU A 17 3.87 2.25 8.71
CA LEU A 17 4.09 1.28 9.79
C LEU A 17 3.62 1.80 11.14
N MET A 18 3.80 3.10 11.44
CA MET A 18 3.27 3.72 12.65
C MET A 18 1.73 3.81 12.66
N LEU A 19 1.12 3.99 11.49
CA LEU A 19 -0.34 3.96 11.36
C LEU A 19 -0.93 2.57 11.62
N PHE A 20 -0.17 1.51 11.40
CA PHE A 20 -0.64 0.14 11.60
C PHE A 20 -1.15 -0.13 13.03
N PRO A 21 -0.39 0.09 14.13
CA PRO A 21 -0.91 -0.11 15.47
C PRO A 21 -2.07 0.86 15.81
N LEU A 22 -2.04 2.10 15.31
CA LEU A 22 -3.14 3.06 15.50
C LEU A 22 -4.43 2.59 14.84
N ALA A 23 -4.35 2.02 13.63
CA ALA A 23 -5.49 1.40 12.96
C ALA A 23 -6.02 0.19 13.76
N GLY A 24 -5.15 -0.61 14.37
CA GLY A 24 -5.53 -1.70 15.26
C GLY A 24 -6.29 -1.21 16.51
N LEU A 25 -5.81 -0.15 17.14
CA LEU A 25 -6.49 0.48 18.28
C LEU A 25 -7.85 1.06 17.87
N TYR A 26 -7.93 1.75 16.73
CA TYR A 26 -9.20 2.23 16.17
C TYR A 26 -10.19 1.09 15.94
N MET A 27 -9.75 0.00 15.33
CA MET A 27 -10.58 -1.20 15.09
C MET A 27 -11.12 -1.79 16.40
N ARG A 28 -10.32 -1.78 17.46
CA ARG A 28 -10.69 -2.36 18.74
C ARG A 28 -11.63 -1.47 19.54
N TYR A 29 -11.31 -0.20 19.68
CA TYR A 29 -11.93 0.70 20.67
C TYR A 29 -12.95 1.68 20.08
N VAL A 30 -12.86 1.98 18.78
CA VAL A 30 -13.77 2.95 18.14
C VAL A 30 -14.76 2.24 17.23
N ALA A 31 -14.27 1.39 16.34
CA ALA A 31 -15.12 0.69 15.38
C ALA A 31 -15.74 -0.61 15.93
N ASN A 32 -15.34 -1.07 17.12
CA ASN A 32 -15.79 -2.32 17.75
C ASN A 32 -15.83 -3.50 16.76
N VAL A 33 -14.76 -3.65 15.96
CA VAL A 33 -14.68 -4.64 14.88
C VAL A 33 -14.98 -6.08 15.33
N PRO A 34 -14.64 -6.53 16.57
CA PRO A 34 -15.01 -7.85 17.05
C PRO A 34 -16.52 -8.10 17.07
N ASP A 35 -17.33 -7.07 17.27
CA ASP A 35 -18.79 -7.16 17.41
C ASP A 35 -19.54 -6.94 16.07
N LEU A 36 -18.80 -6.60 15.00
CA LEU A 36 -19.38 -6.41 13.67
C LEU A 36 -19.73 -7.76 13.01
N SER A 37 -20.69 -7.72 12.09
CA SER A 37 -20.98 -8.83 11.18
C SER A 37 -19.78 -9.17 10.31
N ASP A 38 -19.77 -10.35 9.69
CA ASP A 38 -18.58 -10.90 9.02
C ASP A 38 -18.06 -10.04 7.87
N ALA A 39 -18.95 -9.43 7.07
CA ALA A 39 -18.53 -8.65 5.90
C ALA A 39 -17.73 -7.39 6.29
N PRO A 40 -18.22 -6.45 7.13
CA PRO A 40 -17.43 -5.30 7.54
C PRO A 40 -16.20 -5.69 8.37
N ARG A 41 -16.29 -6.74 9.20
CA ARG A 41 -15.15 -7.28 9.96
C ARG A 41 -14.02 -7.71 9.02
N LEU A 42 -14.35 -8.46 7.97
CA LEU A 42 -13.38 -8.90 6.96
C LEU A 42 -12.76 -7.72 6.21
N MET A 43 -13.57 -6.69 5.87
CA MET A 43 -13.07 -5.49 5.21
C MET A 43 -12.05 -4.74 6.07
N PHE A 44 -12.31 -4.50 7.34
CA PHE A 44 -11.35 -3.89 8.25
C PHE A 44 -10.05 -4.69 8.33
N ARG A 45 -10.14 -6.01 8.56
CA ARG A 45 -8.97 -6.88 8.69
C ARG A 45 -8.14 -6.90 7.42
N SER A 46 -8.75 -7.00 6.26
CA SER A 46 -8.01 -7.01 4.98
C SER A 46 -7.30 -5.68 4.74
N ARG A 47 -7.94 -4.53 4.97
CA ARG A 47 -7.31 -3.20 4.82
C ARG A 47 -6.19 -2.98 5.81
N PHE A 48 -6.36 -3.46 7.04
CA PHE A 48 -5.33 -3.46 8.07
C PHE A 48 -4.06 -4.22 7.62
N LEU A 49 -4.22 -5.44 7.07
CA LEU A 49 -3.09 -6.20 6.55
C LEU A 49 -2.44 -5.55 5.33
N PHE A 50 -3.21 -4.89 4.47
CA PHE A 50 -2.66 -4.15 3.34
C PHE A 50 -1.83 -2.93 3.76
N LEU A 51 -2.16 -2.26 4.86
CA LEU A 51 -1.31 -1.20 5.42
C LEU A 51 0.07 -1.76 5.80
N LEU A 52 0.11 -2.91 6.47
CA LEU A 52 1.37 -3.56 6.83
C LEU A 52 2.16 -3.97 5.57
N LEU A 53 1.51 -4.56 4.58
CA LEU A 53 2.14 -4.94 3.32
C LEU A 53 2.77 -3.74 2.61
N ILE A 54 2.03 -2.63 2.47
CA ILE A 54 2.52 -1.42 1.80
C ILE A 54 3.67 -0.79 2.60
N ALA A 55 3.59 -0.77 3.93
CA ALA A 55 4.68 -0.29 4.78
C ALA A 55 5.95 -1.11 4.53
N THR A 56 5.85 -2.45 4.54
CA THR A 56 6.98 -3.36 4.33
C THR A 56 7.60 -3.19 2.94
N VAL A 57 6.77 -3.06 1.90
CA VAL A 57 7.24 -2.84 0.52
C VAL A 57 7.98 -1.51 0.41
N ASN A 58 7.46 -0.43 0.98
CA ASN A 58 8.16 0.87 0.99
C ASN A 58 9.49 0.79 1.73
N LEU A 59 9.53 0.17 2.92
CA LEU A 59 10.78 -0.01 3.66
C LEU A 59 11.79 -0.85 2.87
N GLY A 60 11.37 -1.91 2.20
CA GLY A 60 12.22 -2.69 1.31
C GLY A 60 12.80 -1.87 0.16
N LEU A 61 11.99 -1.03 -0.48
CA LEU A 61 12.42 -0.15 -1.58
C LEU A 61 13.31 1.01 -1.12
N SER A 62 13.34 1.33 0.18
CA SER A 62 14.25 2.35 0.71
C SER A 62 15.73 2.03 0.54
N TYR A 63 16.07 0.76 0.32
CA TYR A 63 17.44 0.31 0.04
C TYR A 63 17.80 0.34 -1.45
N SER A 64 16.87 0.69 -2.32
CA SER A 64 17.07 0.69 -3.77
C SER A 64 16.96 2.09 -4.37
N LYS A 65 17.72 2.34 -5.46
CA LYS A 65 17.61 3.57 -6.25
C LYS A 65 17.00 3.22 -7.61
N PRO A 66 15.83 3.75 -7.95
CA PRO A 66 15.23 3.53 -9.26
C PRO A 66 16.04 4.29 -10.32
N GLU A 67 16.74 3.57 -11.20
CA GLU A 67 17.54 4.15 -12.26
C GLU A 67 16.74 4.28 -13.56
N ARG A 68 15.93 3.28 -13.89
CA ARG A 68 15.13 3.23 -15.11
C ARG A 68 13.78 3.93 -14.93
N LEU A 69 13.24 4.47 -16.03
CA LEU A 69 11.93 5.12 -16.01
C LEU A 69 10.82 4.21 -15.42
N MET A 70 10.80 2.93 -15.81
CA MET A 70 9.80 1.98 -15.29
C MET A 70 9.92 1.76 -13.79
N GLN A 71 11.14 1.73 -13.24
CA GLN A 71 11.36 1.63 -11.79
C GLN A 71 10.87 2.90 -11.07
N ARG A 72 11.07 4.08 -11.66
CA ARG A 72 10.57 5.35 -11.10
C ARG A 72 9.05 5.40 -11.09
N LEU A 73 8.40 4.98 -12.19
CA LEU A 73 6.94 4.90 -12.26
C LEU A 73 6.38 3.91 -11.23
N ALA A 74 6.98 2.72 -11.11
CA ALA A 74 6.60 1.76 -10.09
C ALA A 74 6.77 2.32 -8.68
N SER A 75 7.90 3.00 -8.39
CA SER A 75 8.14 3.65 -7.10
C SER A 75 7.12 4.72 -6.79
N MET A 76 6.71 5.54 -7.78
CA MET A 76 5.64 6.54 -7.58
C MET A 76 4.31 5.89 -7.21
N LEU A 77 3.91 4.82 -7.90
CA LEU A 77 2.68 4.09 -7.60
C LEU A 77 2.69 3.50 -6.19
N ILE A 78 3.83 2.94 -5.76
CA ILE A 78 3.99 2.35 -4.42
C ILE A 78 4.00 3.45 -3.34
N LEU A 79 4.66 4.59 -3.58
CA LEU A 79 4.65 5.72 -2.66
C LEU A 79 3.24 6.32 -2.48
N ALA A 80 2.45 6.37 -3.55
CA ALA A 80 1.09 6.89 -3.51
C ALA A 80 0.06 5.91 -2.90
N ALA A 81 0.35 4.60 -2.90
CA ALA A 81 -0.60 3.56 -2.50
C ALA A 81 -1.17 3.68 -1.07
N PRO A 82 -0.44 4.16 -0.05
CA PRO A 82 -1.00 4.33 1.29
C PRO A 82 -2.21 5.27 1.34
N LEU A 83 -2.23 6.34 0.55
CA LEU A 83 -3.29 7.34 0.60
C LEU A 83 -4.68 6.77 0.26
N PRO A 84 -4.92 6.18 -0.93
CA PRO A 84 -6.22 5.60 -1.23
C PRO A 84 -6.55 4.39 -0.35
N LEU A 85 -5.54 3.69 0.18
CA LEU A 85 -5.77 2.60 1.11
C LEU A 85 -6.29 3.09 2.47
N ILE A 86 -5.75 4.20 3.00
CA ILE A 86 -6.26 4.82 4.23
C ILE A 86 -7.71 5.25 4.04
N VAL A 87 -8.03 5.89 2.90
CA VAL A 87 -9.42 6.24 2.58
C VAL A 87 -10.31 5.00 2.55
N SER A 88 -9.87 3.92 1.90
CA SER A 88 -10.64 2.68 1.81
C SER A 88 -10.84 2.01 3.17
N PHE A 89 -9.88 2.15 4.09
CA PHE A 89 -9.98 1.62 5.45
C PHE A 89 -11.22 2.16 6.19
N PHE A 90 -11.55 3.44 5.99
CA PHE A 90 -12.73 4.06 6.63
C PHE A 90 -14.02 3.90 5.82
N VAL A 91 -13.93 3.84 4.50
CA VAL A 91 -15.11 3.87 3.61
C VAL A 91 -15.67 2.46 3.32
N ASP A 92 -14.77 1.48 3.11
CA ASP A 92 -15.19 0.15 2.66
C ASP A 92 -16.07 -0.63 3.65
N PRO A 93 -15.82 -0.59 4.98
CA PRO A 93 -16.64 -1.35 5.91
C PRO A 93 -18.13 -0.94 5.92
N GLY A 94 -18.43 0.32 5.63
CA GLY A 94 -19.81 0.82 5.51
C GLY A 94 -20.51 0.43 4.20
N ARG A 95 -19.77 -0.10 3.21
CA ARG A 95 -20.31 -0.50 1.90
C ARG A 95 -20.63 -1.99 1.77
N GLY A 96 -20.46 -2.74 2.83
CA GLY A 96 -20.65 -4.21 2.82
C GLY A 96 -19.61 -4.92 1.97
N VAL A 97 -20.04 -5.84 1.09
CA VAL A 97 -19.12 -6.67 0.27
C VAL A 97 -18.50 -5.91 -0.92
N ARG A 98 -19.03 -4.74 -1.26
CA ARG A 98 -18.54 -3.97 -2.42
C ARG A 98 -17.31 -3.16 -2.06
N SER A 99 -16.18 -3.47 -2.70
CA SER A 99 -14.97 -2.65 -2.60
C SER A 99 -15.19 -1.25 -3.17
N SER A 100 -14.66 -0.24 -2.50
CA SER A 100 -14.69 1.13 -3.01
C SER A 100 -13.77 1.30 -4.22
N PRO A 101 -13.97 2.35 -5.03
CA PRO A 101 -13.04 2.71 -6.10
C PRO A 101 -11.60 2.89 -5.60
N TRP A 102 -11.41 3.34 -4.37
CA TRP A 102 -10.10 3.53 -3.72
C TRP A 102 -9.33 2.22 -3.58
N THR A 103 -10.00 1.16 -3.12
CA THR A 103 -9.40 -0.18 -3.06
C THR A 103 -9.02 -0.70 -4.44
N VAL A 104 -9.94 -0.59 -5.40
CA VAL A 104 -9.70 -1.05 -6.78
C VAL A 104 -8.50 -0.30 -7.38
N PHE A 105 -8.43 1.01 -7.18
CA PHE A 105 -7.32 1.84 -7.64
C PHE A 105 -5.99 1.40 -7.00
N THR A 106 -5.96 1.21 -5.67
CA THR A 106 -4.77 0.76 -4.96
C THR A 106 -4.28 -0.60 -5.47
N MET A 107 -5.18 -1.57 -5.60
CA MET A 107 -4.83 -2.92 -6.06
C MET A 107 -4.29 -2.92 -7.49
N ARG A 108 -4.93 -2.20 -8.39
CA ARG A 108 -4.48 -2.06 -9.79
C ARG A 108 -3.13 -1.34 -9.86
N GLY A 109 -2.95 -0.29 -9.07
CA GLY A 109 -1.68 0.45 -8.99
C GLY A 109 -0.53 -0.42 -8.49
N LEU A 110 -0.74 -1.20 -7.44
CA LEU A 110 0.26 -2.14 -6.91
C LEU A 110 0.57 -3.27 -7.90
N PHE A 111 -0.45 -3.82 -8.56
CA PHE A 111 -0.24 -4.83 -9.60
C PHE A 111 0.59 -4.27 -10.76
N LEU A 112 0.23 -3.09 -11.26
CA LEU A 112 1.00 -2.41 -12.31
C LEU A 112 2.44 -2.15 -11.86
N ALA A 113 2.66 -1.68 -10.64
CA ALA A 113 3.99 -1.46 -10.09
C ALA A 113 4.81 -2.75 -10.04
N ALA A 114 4.21 -3.87 -9.62
CA ALA A 114 4.87 -5.17 -9.61
C ALA A 114 5.28 -5.63 -11.02
N VAL A 115 4.39 -5.46 -12.00
CA VAL A 115 4.68 -5.79 -13.42
C VAL A 115 5.83 -4.92 -13.95
N LEU A 116 5.82 -3.62 -13.69
CA LEU A 116 6.87 -2.70 -14.12
C LEU A 116 8.23 -3.05 -13.50
N LEU A 117 8.25 -3.41 -12.21
CA LEU A 117 9.48 -3.86 -11.54
C LEU A 117 9.99 -5.17 -12.13
N ALA A 118 9.13 -6.17 -12.29
CA ALA A 118 9.49 -7.45 -12.88
C ALA A 118 10.04 -7.29 -14.30
N TRP A 119 9.41 -6.45 -15.10
CA TRP A 119 9.87 -6.15 -16.46
C TRP A 119 11.22 -5.44 -16.46
N SER A 120 11.45 -4.51 -15.56
CA SER A 120 12.69 -3.74 -15.47
C SER A 120 13.90 -4.59 -15.07
N HIS A 121 13.70 -5.71 -14.40
CA HIS A 121 14.75 -6.64 -13.95
C HIS A 121 15.03 -7.78 -14.95
N ARG A 122 14.35 -7.81 -16.09
CA ARG A 122 14.66 -8.83 -17.12
C ARG A 122 16.13 -8.72 -17.55
N PRO A 123 16.89 -9.81 -17.51
CA PRO A 123 18.26 -9.84 -18.02
C PRO A 123 18.23 -9.43 -19.50
N ARG A 124 19.08 -8.46 -19.89
CA ARG A 124 19.29 -8.18 -21.31
C ARG A 124 19.94 -9.43 -21.89
N ARG A 125 19.28 -10.06 -22.85
CA ARG A 125 19.92 -11.10 -23.63
C ARG A 125 21.19 -10.48 -24.21
N ALA A 126 22.35 -11.04 -23.86
CA ALA A 126 23.60 -10.70 -24.52
C ALA A 126 23.44 -11.13 -25.99
N THR A 127 23.34 -10.16 -26.86
CA THR A 127 23.46 -10.35 -28.33
C THR A 127 24.92 -10.35 -28.69
#